data_d0620a9582ef59ab499c5eded576b36d
#
_entry.id   d0620a9582ef59ab499c5eded576b36d
#
_cell.length_a   1.000
_cell.length_b   1.000
_cell.length_c   1.000
_cell.angle_alpha   90.00
_cell.angle_beta   90.00
_cell.angle_gamma   90.00
#
_symmetry.space_group_name_H-M   'P 1'
#
loop_
_entity.id
_entity.type
_entity.pdbx_description
1 polymer ?
#
loop_
_entity_poly.entity_id
_entity_poly.type
_entity_poly.pdbx_seq_one_letter_code
_entity_poly.pdbx_strand_id
1 'polypeptide(L)'
;TGAGDDLTFISKVDGGQDLALNVVGATDFQGVVGSVTAIGDGTGAAITINSTGATEFDLTLATASGITSANGAGAITFRGDVTIAAGDTATTLINAVTNLDGLTFTSAGDVTFGNAAGTDQVNLTTAAVTITTTGTGALTFTSKVDGRFDLTLNTAGLATFSGAVGSGGTGEIGDGTGAAITINSTGATTFASTVETQSGIASANGAGAITFRGDVTIA
;
A
#
# COMPACT_ATOMS: atom_id res chain seq x y z
N THR A 1 18.03 19.54 -1.86
CA THR A 1 17.35 20.66 -1.18
C THR A 1 17.86 20.76 0.26
N GLY A 2 17.87 21.97 0.85
CA GLY A 2 18.22 22.19 2.24
C GLY A 2 17.14 21.69 3.21
N ALA A 3 17.40 21.78 4.52
CA ALA A 3 16.41 21.41 5.52
C ALA A 3 15.16 22.28 5.41
N GLY A 4 14.00 21.66 5.15
CA GLY A 4 12.70 22.32 5.05
C GLY A 4 12.32 22.83 3.66
N ASP A 5 13.13 22.58 2.62
CA ASP A 5 12.74 22.94 1.24
C ASP A 5 11.83 21.86 0.67
N ASP A 6 10.63 22.23 0.26
CA ASP A 6 9.66 21.36 -0.36
C ASP A 6 9.92 21.22 -1.87
N LEU A 7 9.53 20.10 -2.45
CA LEU A 7 9.63 19.81 -3.87
C LEU A 7 8.22 19.52 -4.42
N THR A 8 7.76 20.35 -5.36
CA THR A 8 6.44 20.18 -5.97
C THR A 8 6.54 19.97 -7.47
N PHE A 9 5.94 18.89 -7.95
CA PHE A 9 5.75 18.59 -9.36
C PHE A 9 4.31 18.93 -9.76
N ILE A 10 4.09 20.13 -10.30
CA ILE A 10 2.75 20.62 -10.65
C ILE A 10 2.20 19.91 -11.90
N SER A 11 3.08 19.49 -12.80
CA SER A 11 2.73 18.82 -14.05
C SER A 11 3.05 17.33 -13.97
N LYS A 12 2.58 16.58 -14.97
CA LYS A 12 2.90 15.17 -15.09
C LYS A 12 4.41 14.90 -15.10
N VAL A 13 4.79 13.74 -14.56
CA VAL A 13 6.14 13.23 -14.60
C VAL A 13 6.12 11.91 -15.37
N ASP A 14 6.82 11.83 -16.48
CA ASP A 14 6.91 10.63 -17.31
C ASP A 14 8.38 10.32 -17.61
N GLY A 15 8.72 9.05 -17.80
CA GLY A 15 10.06 8.65 -18.25
C GLY A 15 10.44 7.22 -17.86
N GLY A 16 11.06 6.50 -18.78
CA GLY A 16 11.57 5.14 -18.59
C GLY A 16 12.90 5.09 -17.83
N GLN A 17 13.10 5.97 -16.85
CA GLN A 17 14.29 5.99 -15.99
C GLN A 17 13.86 5.97 -14.53
N ASP A 18 14.70 5.45 -13.66
CA ASP A 18 14.43 5.39 -12.23
C ASP A 18 14.47 6.78 -11.59
N LEU A 19 13.61 6.98 -10.62
CA LEU A 19 13.49 8.22 -9.85
C LEU A 19 13.90 8.00 -8.40
N ALA A 20 14.92 8.71 -7.95
CA ALA A 20 15.31 8.72 -6.52
C ALA A 20 14.95 10.06 -5.88
N LEU A 21 14.16 10.00 -4.81
CA LEU A 21 13.75 11.15 -4.01
C LEU A 21 14.59 11.21 -2.73
N ASN A 22 15.38 12.29 -2.58
CA ASN A 22 16.24 12.55 -1.42
C ASN A 22 15.94 13.96 -0.89
N VAL A 23 14.72 14.18 -0.43
CA VAL A 23 14.22 15.48 -0.01
C VAL A 23 14.02 15.49 1.51
N VAL A 24 14.42 16.56 2.17
CA VAL A 24 14.20 16.73 3.63
C VAL A 24 12.81 17.31 3.90
N GLY A 25 12.36 18.25 3.08
CA GLY A 25 10.99 18.78 3.10
C GLY A 25 9.99 17.83 2.46
N ALA A 26 8.76 18.28 2.28
CA ALA A 26 7.72 17.52 1.61
C ALA A 26 8.02 17.36 0.11
N THR A 27 7.56 16.25 -0.47
CA THR A 27 7.53 16.04 -1.92
C THR A 27 6.08 15.82 -2.35
N ASP A 28 5.61 16.63 -3.29
CA ASP A 28 4.22 16.63 -3.74
C ASP A 28 4.15 16.48 -5.27
N PHE A 29 3.54 15.40 -5.72
CA PHE A 29 3.24 15.13 -7.13
C PHE A 29 1.78 15.46 -7.40
N GLN A 30 1.49 16.68 -7.83
CA GLN A 30 0.15 17.16 -8.19
C GLN A 30 -0.31 16.67 -9.57
N GLY A 31 0.63 16.30 -10.44
CA GLY A 31 0.36 15.72 -11.75
C GLY A 31 0.42 14.20 -11.75
N VAL A 32 -0.13 13.60 -12.82
CA VAL A 32 -0.04 12.15 -13.05
C VAL A 32 1.42 11.73 -13.21
N VAL A 33 1.79 10.60 -12.60
CA VAL A 33 3.14 10.04 -12.70
C VAL A 33 3.10 8.77 -13.54
N GLY A 34 3.89 8.74 -14.62
CA GLY A 34 3.98 7.58 -15.52
C GLY A 34 2.82 7.41 -16.49
N SER A 35 2.16 8.50 -16.90
CA SER A 35 0.92 8.42 -17.72
C SER A 35 1.13 8.00 -19.17
N VAL A 36 2.27 8.32 -19.75
CA VAL A 36 2.63 7.99 -21.15
C VAL A 36 3.72 6.91 -21.17
N THR A 37 4.72 7.09 -20.34
CA THR A 37 5.79 6.12 -20.10
C THR A 37 5.89 5.92 -18.60
N ALA A 38 5.66 4.70 -18.14
CA ALA A 38 5.82 4.35 -16.73
C ALA A 38 7.21 4.73 -16.23
N ILE A 39 7.31 5.17 -14.98
CA ILE A 39 8.60 5.49 -14.37
C ILE A 39 9.41 4.19 -14.18
N GLY A 40 10.69 4.24 -14.52
CA GLY A 40 11.63 3.14 -14.36
C GLY A 40 11.92 2.39 -15.66
N ASP A 41 13.10 1.77 -15.73
CA ASP A 41 13.56 0.99 -16.88
C ASP A 41 13.17 -0.50 -16.80
N GLY A 42 12.47 -0.91 -15.74
CA GLY A 42 12.03 -2.30 -15.48
C GLY A 42 13.06 -3.12 -14.70
N THR A 43 14.21 -2.55 -14.35
CA THR A 43 15.24 -3.18 -13.51
C THR A 43 15.44 -2.37 -12.23
N GLY A 44 15.69 -3.02 -11.09
CA GLY A 44 15.78 -2.31 -9.83
C GLY A 44 14.45 -1.68 -9.39
N ALA A 45 14.50 -0.71 -8.50
CA ALA A 45 13.32 0.03 -8.05
C ALA A 45 13.08 1.24 -8.95
N ALA A 46 11.91 1.30 -9.60
CA ALA A 46 11.52 2.43 -10.44
C ALA A 46 11.45 3.75 -9.65
N ILE A 47 10.98 3.70 -8.40
CA ILE A 47 10.99 4.85 -7.50
C ILE A 47 11.64 4.43 -6.18
N THR A 48 12.63 5.20 -5.75
CA THR A 48 13.26 5.06 -4.43
C THR A 48 12.99 6.31 -3.59
N ILE A 49 12.30 6.15 -2.45
CA ILE A 49 11.91 7.24 -1.56
C ILE A 49 12.81 7.21 -0.31
N ASN A 50 13.81 8.05 -0.30
CA ASN A 50 14.70 8.27 0.85
C ASN A 50 14.35 9.58 1.60
N SER A 51 13.33 10.29 1.15
CA SER A 51 12.92 11.58 1.70
C SER A 51 12.45 11.43 3.13
N THR A 52 12.93 12.28 4.04
CA THR A 52 12.49 12.31 5.44
C THR A 52 11.21 13.13 5.63
N GLY A 53 10.90 14.04 4.72
CA GLY A 53 9.59 14.69 4.63
C GLY A 53 8.53 13.80 3.99
N ALA A 54 7.27 14.19 4.09
CA ALA A 54 6.17 13.45 3.49
C ALA A 54 6.31 13.40 1.95
N THR A 55 5.87 12.29 1.35
CA THR A 55 5.77 12.16 -0.12
C THR A 55 4.32 11.88 -0.49
N GLU A 56 3.74 12.69 -1.35
CA GLU A 56 2.35 12.59 -1.77
C GLU A 56 2.24 12.43 -3.29
N PHE A 57 1.36 11.52 -3.71
CA PHE A 57 0.97 11.31 -5.11
C PHE A 57 -0.53 11.61 -5.20
N ASP A 58 -0.89 12.80 -5.70
CA ASP A 58 -2.28 13.26 -5.74
C ASP A 58 -3.14 12.56 -6.80
N LEU A 59 -2.51 12.08 -7.85
CA LEU A 59 -3.16 11.42 -8.97
C LEU A 59 -2.55 10.03 -9.20
N THR A 60 -2.90 9.41 -10.32
CA THR A 60 -2.44 8.06 -10.65
C THR A 60 -0.93 7.96 -10.78
N LEU A 61 -0.39 6.83 -10.36
CA LEU A 61 1.01 6.47 -10.43
C LEU A 61 1.20 5.17 -11.20
N ALA A 62 2.01 5.18 -12.25
CA ALA A 62 2.41 3.99 -12.98
C ALA A 62 3.94 3.84 -13.01
N THR A 63 4.42 2.65 -12.62
CA THR A 63 5.85 2.32 -12.62
C THR A 63 6.13 1.02 -13.39
N ALA A 64 7.30 0.92 -13.98
CA ALA A 64 7.73 -0.26 -14.72
C ALA A 64 8.21 -1.39 -13.80
N SER A 65 8.62 -1.06 -12.57
CA SER A 65 9.06 -2.00 -11.53
C SER A 65 8.69 -1.48 -10.14
N GLY A 66 9.15 -2.14 -9.08
CA GLY A 66 8.74 -1.84 -7.70
C GLY A 66 9.08 -0.43 -7.21
N ILE A 67 8.40 -0.03 -6.14
CA ILE A 67 8.63 1.19 -5.40
C ILE A 67 9.27 0.82 -4.06
N THR A 68 10.35 1.47 -3.69
CA THR A 68 11.00 1.23 -2.39
C THR A 68 11.06 2.50 -1.56
N SER A 69 10.93 2.36 -0.24
CA SER A 69 11.19 3.45 0.70
C SER A 69 12.27 3.08 1.70
N ALA A 70 13.04 4.07 2.15
CA ALA A 70 14.00 3.88 3.23
C ALA A 70 13.28 3.74 4.58
N ASN A 71 13.91 3.00 5.51
CA ASN A 71 13.53 3.06 6.91
C ASN A 71 13.82 4.48 7.45
N GLY A 72 12.80 5.16 7.99
CA GLY A 72 12.88 6.56 8.40
C GLY A 72 12.49 7.56 7.30
N ALA A 73 12.06 7.11 6.13
CA ALA A 73 11.34 7.97 5.20
C ALA A 73 10.06 8.50 5.85
N GLY A 74 9.65 9.70 5.44
CA GLY A 74 8.41 10.32 5.91
C GLY A 74 7.17 9.54 5.50
N ALA A 75 6.00 10.03 5.88
CA ALA A 75 4.74 9.43 5.44
C ALA A 75 4.64 9.41 3.91
N ILE A 76 4.12 8.33 3.36
CA ILE A 76 3.84 8.22 1.93
C ILE A 76 2.32 8.12 1.74
N THR A 77 1.76 9.02 0.91
CA THR A 77 0.32 9.06 0.63
C THR A 77 0.07 8.84 -0.86
N PHE A 78 -0.75 7.86 -1.18
CA PHE A 78 -1.27 7.64 -2.53
C PHE A 78 -2.75 8.04 -2.54
N ARG A 79 -3.14 9.00 -3.39
CA ARG A 79 -4.52 9.47 -3.56
C ARG A 79 -5.16 8.99 -4.87
N GLY A 80 -4.38 8.51 -5.79
CA GLY A 80 -4.86 7.92 -7.04
C GLY A 80 -4.41 6.49 -7.21
N ASP A 81 -4.99 5.80 -8.17
CA ASP A 81 -4.64 4.41 -8.44
C ASP A 81 -3.15 4.22 -8.71
N VAL A 82 -2.59 3.14 -8.17
CA VAL A 82 -1.20 2.76 -8.35
C VAL A 82 -1.13 1.50 -9.21
N THR A 83 -0.33 1.57 -10.27
CA THR A 83 -0.07 0.43 -11.14
C THR A 83 1.44 0.17 -11.25
N ILE A 84 1.87 -1.00 -10.81
CA ILE A 84 3.25 -1.46 -10.89
C ILE A 84 3.29 -2.61 -11.89
N ALA A 85 3.96 -2.37 -13.02
CA ALA A 85 4.14 -3.38 -14.05
C ALA A 85 5.14 -4.47 -13.60
N ALA A 86 5.21 -5.54 -14.35
CA ALA A 86 6.16 -6.61 -14.08
C ALA A 86 7.61 -6.10 -14.22
N GLY A 87 8.34 -6.16 -13.13
CA GLY A 87 9.76 -5.84 -13.05
C GLY A 87 10.46 -6.84 -12.15
N ASP A 88 11.77 -6.68 -11.99
CA ASP A 88 12.59 -7.59 -11.19
C ASP A 88 12.58 -7.26 -9.69
N THR A 89 12.00 -6.12 -9.30
CA THR A 89 12.02 -5.62 -7.92
C THR A 89 10.64 -5.56 -7.31
N ALA A 90 10.50 -6.16 -6.13
CA ALA A 90 9.30 -6.05 -5.30
C ALA A 90 9.07 -4.61 -4.82
N THR A 91 7.81 -4.26 -4.58
CA THR A 91 7.46 -3.03 -3.87
C THR A 91 7.66 -3.23 -2.37
N THR A 92 8.47 -2.37 -1.75
CA THR A 92 8.80 -2.47 -0.33
C THR A 92 8.73 -1.08 0.32
N LEU A 93 7.63 -0.80 0.98
CA LEU A 93 7.37 0.47 1.66
C LEU A 93 7.55 0.28 3.16
N ILE A 94 8.77 0.55 3.66
CA ILE A 94 9.18 0.35 5.06
C ILE A 94 9.25 1.66 5.87
N ASN A 95 8.62 2.71 5.36
CA ASN A 95 8.42 3.97 6.07
C ASN A 95 7.39 3.83 7.20
N ALA A 96 7.39 4.78 8.14
CA ALA A 96 6.54 4.70 9.32
C ALA A 96 5.03 4.71 9.03
N VAL A 97 4.59 5.46 8.02
CA VAL A 97 3.17 5.59 7.67
C VAL A 97 2.96 5.54 6.17
N THR A 98 2.09 4.64 5.72
CA THR A 98 1.59 4.62 4.34
C THR A 98 0.08 4.85 4.35
N ASN A 99 -0.40 5.90 3.67
CA ASN A 99 -1.81 6.20 3.52
C ASN A 99 -2.29 5.76 2.13
N LEU A 100 -3.38 5.03 2.08
CA LEU A 100 -4.07 4.58 0.88
C LEU A 100 -5.45 5.25 0.85
N ASP A 101 -5.60 6.26 -0.02
CA ASP A 101 -6.76 7.14 -0.07
C ASP A 101 -7.80 6.66 -1.10
N GLY A 102 -8.54 5.59 -0.77
CA GLY A 102 -9.67 5.17 -1.59
C GLY A 102 -9.29 4.79 -3.02
N LEU A 103 -8.27 3.95 -3.19
CA LEU A 103 -7.64 3.65 -4.47
C LEU A 103 -7.60 2.15 -4.79
N THR A 104 -7.26 1.83 -6.03
CA THR A 104 -6.82 0.49 -6.42
C THR A 104 -5.29 0.46 -6.52
N PHE A 105 -4.67 -0.40 -5.72
CA PHE A 105 -3.23 -0.65 -5.77
C PHE A 105 -2.98 -1.97 -6.50
N THR A 106 -2.44 -1.92 -7.70
CA THR A 106 -2.16 -3.10 -8.53
C THR A 106 -0.66 -3.30 -8.69
N SER A 107 -0.17 -4.49 -8.38
CA SER A 107 1.22 -4.87 -8.58
C SER A 107 1.36 -6.23 -9.25
N ALA A 108 2.26 -6.35 -10.21
CA ALA A 108 2.59 -7.62 -10.81
C ALA A 108 3.61 -8.44 -9.99
N GLY A 109 4.29 -7.80 -9.03
CA GLY A 109 5.25 -8.42 -8.12
C GLY A 109 4.77 -8.42 -6.67
N ASP A 110 5.66 -8.85 -5.78
CA ASP A 110 5.44 -8.84 -4.35
C ASP A 110 5.28 -7.42 -3.82
N VAL A 111 4.43 -7.26 -2.81
CA VAL A 111 4.22 -6.00 -2.10
C VAL A 111 4.39 -6.20 -0.61
N THR A 112 5.23 -5.38 0.01
CA THR A 112 5.42 -5.35 1.46
C THR A 112 5.18 -3.94 1.99
N PHE A 113 4.31 -3.82 2.98
CA PHE A 113 4.07 -2.60 3.73
C PHE A 113 4.61 -2.74 5.16
N GLY A 114 5.46 -1.78 5.56
CA GLY A 114 6.07 -1.72 6.88
C GLY A 114 7.29 -2.63 7.05
N ASN A 115 7.94 -2.54 8.21
CA ASN A 115 9.17 -3.28 8.53
C ASN A 115 9.11 -4.02 9.87
N ALA A 116 7.91 -4.27 10.39
CA ALA A 116 7.69 -4.85 11.73
C ALA A 116 8.10 -3.95 12.92
N ALA A 117 8.46 -2.69 12.69
CA ALA A 117 8.57 -1.73 13.78
C ALA A 117 7.18 -1.44 14.35
N GLY A 118 7.00 -1.48 15.67
CA GLY A 118 5.68 -1.37 16.31
C GLY A 118 4.98 -0.02 16.12
N THR A 119 5.62 0.93 15.44
CA THR A 119 5.09 2.27 15.12
C THR A 119 4.62 2.41 13.68
N ASP A 120 4.98 1.46 12.80
CA ASP A 120 4.60 1.53 11.39
C ASP A 120 3.13 1.19 11.21
N GLN A 121 2.47 1.86 10.27
CA GLN A 121 1.07 1.60 9.97
C GLN A 121 0.72 1.87 8.52
N VAL A 122 -0.29 1.14 8.04
CA VAL A 122 -1.01 1.43 6.81
C VAL A 122 -2.38 1.95 7.19
N ASN A 123 -2.74 3.12 6.69
CA ASN A 123 -4.05 3.72 6.92
C ASN A 123 -4.89 3.63 5.65
N LEU A 124 -6.10 3.12 5.78
CA LEU A 124 -7.14 3.22 4.76
C LEU A 124 -7.91 4.50 5.03
N THR A 125 -7.81 5.46 4.13
CA THR A 125 -8.36 6.80 4.31
C THR A 125 -9.29 7.16 3.14
N THR A 126 -10.25 8.02 3.38
CA THR A 126 -11.21 8.62 2.44
C THR A 126 -12.26 7.69 1.82
N ALA A 127 -11.92 6.48 1.37
CA ALA A 127 -12.84 5.51 0.78
C ALA A 127 -12.25 4.08 0.77
N ALA A 128 -13.01 3.12 0.27
CA ALA A 128 -12.60 1.71 0.16
C ALA A 128 -11.33 1.55 -0.68
N VAL A 129 -10.46 0.64 -0.26
CA VAL A 129 -9.19 0.32 -0.91
C VAL A 129 -9.23 -1.10 -1.47
N THR A 130 -8.77 -1.25 -2.71
CA THR A 130 -8.57 -2.55 -3.33
C THR A 130 -7.08 -2.78 -3.57
N ILE A 131 -6.55 -3.91 -3.11
CA ILE A 131 -5.17 -4.31 -3.38
C ILE A 131 -5.17 -5.58 -4.23
N THR A 132 -4.52 -5.49 -5.37
CA THR A 132 -4.41 -6.59 -6.34
C THR A 132 -2.94 -6.93 -6.57
N THR A 133 -2.55 -8.18 -6.34
CA THR A 133 -1.29 -8.70 -6.86
C THR A 133 -1.57 -9.72 -7.95
N THR A 134 -0.86 -9.66 -9.07
CA THR A 134 -1.04 -10.56 -10.19
C THR A 134 0.06 -11.64 -10.23
N GLY A 135 -0.15 -12.68 -11.02
CA GLY A 135 0.80 -13.78 -11.11
C GLY A 135 0.93 -14.53 -9.78
N THR A 136 2.14 -14.63 -9.25
CA THR A 136 2.43 -15.26 -7.94
C THR A 136 2.77 -14.23 -6.86
N GLY A 137 2.52 -12.93 -7.11
CA GLY A 137 2.89 -11.84 -6.21
C GLY A 137 2.27 -12.01 -4.83
N ALA A 138 3.10 -11.98 -3.80
CA ALA A 138 2.67 -12.01 -2.41
C ALA A 138 2.36 -10.60 -1.90
N LEU A 139 1.44 -10.50 -0.94
CA LEU A 139 1.12 -9.28 -0.22
C LEU A 139 1.45 -9.46 1.25
N THR A 140 2.28 -8.60 1.80
CA THR A 140 2.68 -8.67 3.20
C THR A 140 2.48 -7.31 3.90
N PHE A 141 1.71 -7.32 4.97
CA PHE A 141 1.66 -6.24 5.93
C PHE A 141 2.44 -6.66 7.17
N THR A 142 3.61 -6.06 7.39
CA THR A 142 4.40 -6.33 8.60
C THR A 142 4.00 -5.43 9.75
N SER A 143 3.42 -4.27 9.45
CA SER A 143 2.85 -3.31 10.39
C SER A 143 1.35 -3.47 10.56
N LYS A 144 0.75 -2.67 11.42
CA LYS A 144 -0.71 -2.65 11.57
C LYS A 144 -1.40 -2.04 10.35
N VAL A 145 -2.65 -2.44 10.14
CA VAL A 145 -3.55 -1.85 9.14
C VAL A 145 -4.75 -1.27 9.85
N ASP A 146 -4.96 0.02 9.73
CA ASP A 146 -6.06 0.76 10.37
C ASP A 146 -6.88 1.53 9.34
N GLY A 147 -8.11 1.88 9.67
CA GLY A 147 -8.94 2.78 8.88
C GLY A 147 -10.42 2.38 8.87
N ARG A 148 -11.29 3.36 8.67
CA ARG A 148 -12.75 3.18 8.68
C ARG A 148 -13.34 2.88 7.31
N PHE A 149 -12.56 2.30 6.42
CA PHE A 149 -12.98 1.99 5.05
C PHE A 149 -12.73 0.53 4.73
N ASP A 150 -13.46 0.02 3.75
CA ASP A 150 -13.39 -1.38 3.39
C ASP A 150 -12.07 -1.71 2.68
N LEU A 151 -11.60 -2.93 2.91
CA LEU A 151 -10.41 -3.49 2.28
C LEU A 151 -10.78 -4.69 1.42
N THR A 152 -10.49 -4.61 0.13
CA THR A 152 -10.62 -5.75 -0.78
C THR A 152 -9.24 -6.29 -1.18
N LEU A 153 -9.06 -7.59 -1.06
CA LEU A 153 -7.83 -8.29 -1.42
C LEU A 153 -8.07 -9.20 -2.62
N ASN A 154 -7.32 -8.98 -3.70
CA ASN A 154 -7.32 -9.79 -4.91
C ASN A 154 -5.89 -10.32 -5.15
N THR A 155 -5.38 -11.18 -4.27
CA THR A 155 -4.00 -11.68 -4.40
C THR A 155 -3.98 -13.10 -4.97
N ALA A 156 -3.09 -13.33 -5.93
CA ALA A 156 -2.86 -14.68 -6.46
C ALA A 156 -1.85 -15.46 -5.61
N GLY A 157 -0.86 -14.77 -5.03
CA GLY A 157 0.10 -15.31 -4.07
C GLY A 157 -0.42 -15.31 -2.63
N LEU A 158 0.48 -15.44 -1.68
CA LEU A 158 0.14 -15.39 -0.24
C LEU A 158 -0.22 -13.97 0.18
N ALA A 159 -1.23 -13.81 1.03
CA ALA A 159 -1.50 -12.57 1.74
C ALA A 159 -1.22 -12.79 3.25
N THR A 160 -0.36 -11.96 3.84
CA THR A 160 0.03 -12.09 5.25
C THR A 160 -0.11 -10.76 5.97
N PHE A 161 -0.88 -10.76 7.05
CA PHE A 161 -0.99 -9.65 8.00
C PHE A 161 -0.27 -10.05 9.28
N SER A 162 0.93 -9.51 9.51
CA SER A 162 1.72 -9.79 10.71
C SER A 162 1.34 -8.88 11.87
N GLY A 163 0.98 -7.63 11.58
CA GLY A 163 0.44 -6.66 12.54
C GLY A 163 -1.06 -6.83 12.78
N ALA A 164 -1.59 -6.08 13.75
CA ALA A 164 -3.02 -6.01 13.98
C ALA A 164 -3.75 -5.38 12.78
N VAL A 165 -4.95 -5.84 12.52
CA VAL A 165 -5.86 -5.28 11.51
C VAL A 165 -7.06 -4.67 12.24
N GLY A 166 -7.20 -3.36 12.16
CA GLY A 166 -8.06 -2.61 13.04
C GLY A 166 -7.51 -2.55 14.47
N SER A 167 -7.44 -1.41 15.08
CA SER A 167 -6.86 -1.28 16.43
C SER A 167 -7.77 -0.48 17.35
N GLY A 168 -8.98 -0.98 17.57
CA GLY A 168 -9.95 -0.47 18.55
C GLY A 168 -10.43 0.97 18.34
N GLY A 169 -11.68 1.21 18.58
CA GLY A 169 -12.29 2.54 18.64
C GLY A 169 -12.40 3.27 17.29
N THR A 170 -11.35 3.85 16.78
CA THR A 170 -11.35 4.58 15.50
C THR A 170 -10.51 3.92 14.39
N GLY A 171 -9.85 2.82 14.71
CA GLY A 171 -8.99 2.09 13.77
C GLY A 171 -9.62 0.84 13.17
N GLU A 172 -10.82 0.44 13.59
CA GLU A 172 -11.55 -0.71 13.06
C GLU A 172 -11.73 -0.58 11.54
N ILE A 173 -11.46 -1.67 10.81
CA ILE A 173 -11.63 -1.70 9.36
C ILE A 173 -13.13 -1.73 9.01
N GLY A 174 -13.50 -0.96 7.99
CA GLY A 174 -14.85 -0.91 7.44
C GLY A 174 -15.62 0.35 7.78
N ASP A 175 -16.61 0.67 6.97
CA ASP A 175 -17.51 1.82 7.13
C ASP A 175 -18.83 1.46 7.87
N GLY A 176 -18.96 0.21 8.32
CA GLY A 176 -20.16 -0.31 8.96
C GLY A 176 -21.23 -0.82 7.99
N THR A 177 -20.97 -0.78 6.69
CA THR A 177 -21.89 -1.30 5.67
C THR A 177 -21.19 -2.38 4.80
N GLY A 178 -21.92 -3.44 4.47
CA GLY A 178 -21.35 -4.53 3.67
C GLY A 178 -20.31 -5.35 4.42
N ALA A 179 -19.25 -5.75 3.73
CA ALA A 179 -18.13 -6.47 4.30
C ALA A 179 -16.92 -5.54 4.44
N ALA A 180 -16.45 -5.35 5.66
CA ALA A 180 -15.27 -4.54 5.96
C ALA A 180 -14.00 -5.09 5.30
N ILE A 181 -13.88 -6.42 5.24
CA ILE A 181 -12.79 -7.09 4.52
C ILE A 181 -13.39 -8.08 3.53
N THR A 182 -13.05 -7.93 2.26
CA THR A 182 -13.41 -8.87 1.21
C THR A 182 -12.17 -9.59 0.69
N ILE A 183 -12.15 -10.92 0.77
CA ILE A 183 -11.01 -11.75 0.37
C ILE A 183 -11.39 -12.52 -0.90
N ASN A 184 -10.94 -12.04 -2.04
CA ASN A 184 -11.07 -12.70 -3.34
C ASN A 184 -9.79 -13.44 -3.73
N SER A 185 -8.81 -13.47 -2.83
CA SER A 185 -7.48 -14.02 -3.07
C SER A 185 -7.53 -15.52 -3.32
N THR A 186 -6.89 -16.00 -4.39
CA THR A 186 -6.75 -17.43 -4.67
C THR A 186 -5.61 -18.06 -3.87
N GLY A 187 -4.61 -17.27 -3.47
CA GLY A 187 -3.58 -17.67 -2.50
C GLY A 187 -4.10 -17.66 -1.06
N ALA A 188 -3.39 -18.33 -0.17
CA ALA A 188 -3.77 -18.35 1.24
C ALA A 188 -3.65 -16.96 1.89
N THR A 189 -4.60 -16.62 2.77
CA THR A 189 -4.59 -15.37 3.55
C THR A 189 -4.40 -15.71 5.03
N THR A 190 -3.43 -15.11 5.68
CA THR A 190 -3.14 -15.31 7.11
C THR A 190 -3.17 -13.99 7.87
N PHE A 191 -3.98 -13.94 8.92
CA PHE A 191 -3.99 -12.89 9.93
C PHE A 191 -3.27 -13.43 11.17
N ALA A 192 -2.05 -12.95 11.43
CA ALA A 192 -1.21 -13.46 12.51
C ALA A 192 -1.46 -12.78 13.86
N SER A 193 -2.20 -11.67 13.87
CA SER A 193 -2.53 -10.87 15.05
C SER A 193 -4.06 -10.67 15.13
N THR A 194 -4.51 -9.74 15.96
CA THR A 194 -5.93 -9.41 16.13
C THR A 194 -6.53 -8.82 14.86
N VAL A 195 -7.82 -9.06 14.66
CA VAL A 195 -8.63 -8.47 13.58
C VAL A 195 -9.87 -7.83 14.19
N GLU A 196 -10.02 -6.52 14.00
CA GLU A 196 -11.17 -5.75 14.47
C GLU A 196 -11.83 -5.04 13.29
N THR A 197 -13.11 -5.32 13.06
CA THR A 197 -13.87 -4.77 11.92
C THR A 197 -15.21 -4.22 12.35
N GLN A 198 -15.67 -3.17 11.69
CA GLN A 198 -17.02 -2.56 11.95
C GLN A 198 -18.15 -3.37 11.31
N SER A 199 -17.84 -4.33 10.45
CA SER A 199 -18.79 -5.19 9.78
C SER A 199 -18.12 -6.50 9.38
N GLY A 200 -18.81 -7.36 8.66
CA GLY A 200 -18.38 -8.72 8.37
C GLY A 200 -17.08 -8.85 7.56
N ILE A 201 -16.53 -10.05 7.59
CA ILE A 201 -15.45 -10.49 6.69
C ILE A 201 -16.06 -11.45 5.68
N ALA A 202 -15.91 -11.17 4.39
CA ALA A 202 -16.40 -12.01 3.32
C ALA A 202 -15.26 -12.64 2.53
N SER A 203 -15.52 -13.82 1.95
CA SER A 203 -14.61 -14.45 1.01
C SER A 203 -15.33 -14.88 -0.25
N ALA A 204 -14.69 -14.78 -1.41
CA ALA A 204 -15.21 -15.25 -2.66
C ALA A 204 -15.23 -16.80 -2.70
N ASN A 205 -16.14 -17.34 -3.53
CA ASN A 205 -16.08 -18.75 -3.88
C ASN A 205 -14.76 -19.02 -4.66
N GLY A 206 -13.97 -19.99 -4.19
CA GLY A 206 -12.64 -20.26 -4.75
C GLY A 206 -11.48 -19.47 -4.10
N ALA A 207 -11.74 -18.67 -3.08
CA ALA A 207 -10.68 -18.08 -2.27
C ALA A 207 -9.80 -19.18 -1.64
N GLY A 208 -8.51 -18.88 -1.48
CA GLY A 208 -7.56 -19.77 -0.80
C GLY A 208 -7.89 -19.92 0.69
N ALA A 209 -7.12 -20.74 1.39
CA ALA A 209 -7.30 -20.93 2.83
C ALA A 209 -7.16 -19.61 3.60
N ILE A 210 -8.07 -19.34 4.52
CA ILE A 210 -8.03 -18.17 5.39
C ILE A 210 -7.73 -18.65 6.81
N THR A 211 -6.70 -18.08 7.43
CA THR A 211 -6.25 -18.46 8.78
C THR A 211 -6.23 -17.24 9.68
N PHE A 212 -6.93 -17.30 10.80
CA PHE A 212 -6.84 -16.32 11.89
C PHE A 212 -6.06 -16.95 13.04
N ARG A 213 -5.02 -16.27 13.54
CA ARG A 213 -4.20 -16.72 14.67
C ARG A 213 -4.41 -15.88 15.93
N GLY A 214 -4.97 -14.68 15.79
CA GLY A 214 -5.39 -13.80 16.87
C GLY A 214 -6.89 -13.76 17.00
N ASP A 215 -7.36 -12.99 17.98
CA ASP A 215 -8.80 -12.77 18.20
C ASP A 215 -9.43 -12.00 17.02
N VAL A 216 -10.67 -12.33 16.71
CA VAL A 216 -11.46 -11.66 15.69
C VAL A 216 -12.68 -11.03 16.35
N THR A 217 -12.80 -9.72 16.25
CA THR A 217 -13.94 -8.92 16.75
C THR A 217 -14.66 -8.28 15.56
N ILE A 218 -15.96 -8.47 15.48
CA ILE A 218 -16.84 -7.83 14.49
C ILE A 218 -17.87 -7.04 15.27
N ALA A 219 -17.92 -5.71 15.10
CA ALA A 219 -18.82 -4.81 15.81
C ALA A 219 -20.27 -4.90 15.31
#